data_7c6aaad873989f7683e185240ecf1d2c
#
_entry.id   7c6aaad873989f7683e185240ecf1d2c
#
_cell.length_a   1.000
_cell.length_b   1.000
_cell.length_c   1.000
_cell.angle_alpha   90.00
_cell.angle_beta   90.00
_cell.angle_gamma   90.00
#
_symmetry.space_group_name_H-M   'P 1'
#
loop_
_entity.id
_entity.type
_entity.pdbx_description
1 polymer ?
#
loop_
_entity_poly.entity_id
_entity_poly.type
_entity_poly.pdbx_seq_one_letter_code
_entity_poly.pdbx_strand_id
1 'polypeptide(L)'
;MKKIIGLVLSLTIIAGVCAAVLAYVDSITRDPIAQMKVKQEQAAVKAVLPADVTEVVPADGFYVGMDKADKILGYAAKGTDANGYGGDIVLMVGFKQDKKTIVCYRTLVAAETPGLGMKLKTPEFADQFGGKDGTSLAVTKDGGKIEAITSATITSRAVCRAIADAQKKIK
;
A
#
# COMPACT_ATOMS: atom_id res chain seq x y z
N MET A 1 17.15 -51.09 -7.60
CA MET A 1 17.00 -50.17 -8.72
C MET A 1 15.55 -49.95 -9.15
N LYS A 2 14.75 -50.98 -9.49
CA LYS A 2 13.33 -50.85 -9.92
C LYS A 2 12.43 -50.07 -8.94
N LYS A 3 12.57 -50.28 -7.62
CA LYS A 3 11.78 -49.55 -6.60
C LYS A 3 12.11 -48.03 -6.56
N ILE A 4 13.38 -47.66 -6.72
CA ILE A 4 13.81 -46.25 -6.75
C ILE A 4 13.29 -45.55 -8.01
N ILE A 5 13.35 -46.23 -9.16
CA ILE A 5 12.81 -45.69 -10.41
C ILE A 5 11.29 -45.46 -10.30
N GLY A 6 10.54 -46.38 -9.70
CA GLY A 6 9.12 -46.19 -9.46
C GLY A 6 8.79 -45.04 -8.54
N LEU A 7 9.58 -44.83 -7.48
CA LEU A 7 9.44 -43.71 -6.56
C LEU A 7 9.71 -42.34 -7.28
N VAL A 8 10.78 -42.28 -8.04
CA VAL A 8 11.11 -41.04 -8.82
C VAL A 8 10.01 -40.77 -9.83
N LEU A 9 9.54 -41.78 -10.58
CA LEU A 9 8.48 -41.61 -11.55
C LEU A 9 7.17 -41.10 -10.93
N SER A 10 6.76 -41.68 -9.80
CA SER A 10 5.56 -41.25 -9.07
C SER A 10 5.68 -39.78 -8.62
N LEU A 11 6.84 -39.42 -8.07
CA LEU A 11 7.09 -38.03 -7.60
C LEU A 11 7.07 -37.03 -8.78
N THR A 12 7.68 -37.40 -9.89
CA THR A 12 7.70 -36.57 -11.10
C THR A 12 6.31 -36.35 -11.68
N ILE A 13 5.48 -37.40 -11.71
CA ILE A 13 4.11 -37.30 -12.20
C ILE A 13 3.29 -36.36 -11.30
N ILE A 14 3.35 -36.57 -9.97
CA ILE A 14 2.63 -35.72 -9.02
C ILE A 14 3.08 -34.27 -9.13
N ALA A 15 4.39 -34.02 -9.16
CA ALA A 15 4.93 -32.67 -9.31
C ALA A 15 4.49 -32.03 -10.63
N GLY A 16 4.49 -32.78 -11.73
CA GLY A 16 4.05 -32.31 -13.04
C GLY A 16 2.56 -31.92 -13.05
N VAL A 17 1.70 -32.76 -12.46
CA VAL A 17 0.26 -32.45 -12.33
C VAL A 17 0.05 -31.20 -11.46
N CYS A 18 0.70 -31.10 -10.30
CA CYS A 18 0.61 -29.92 -9.46
C CYS A 18 1.07 -28.65 -10.17
N ALA A 19 2.19 -28.71 -10.89
CA ALA A 19 2.72 -27.58 -11.66
C ALA A 19 1.73 -27.16 -12.77
N ALA A 20 1.14 -28.11 -13.49
CA ALA A 20 0.14 -27.82 -14.53
C ALA A 20 -1.12 -27.15 -13.96
N VAL A 21 -1.63 -27.65 -12.83
CA VAL A 21 -2.79 -27.04 -12.14
C VAL A 21 -2.48 -25.64 -11.68
N LEU A 22 -1.31 -25.40 -11.06
CA LEU A 22 -0.91 -24.07 -10.61
C LEU A 22 -0.75 -23.10 -11.78
N ALA A 23 -0.11 -23.51 -12.87
CA ALA A 23 0.03 -22.70 -14.07
C ALA A 23 -1.34 -22.34 -14.71
N TYR A 24 -2.28 -23.30 -14.73
CA TYR A 24 -3.64 -23.05 -15.20
C TYR A 24 -4.37 -22.02 -14.32
N VAL A 25 -4.34 -22.20 -13.00
CA VAL A 25 -4.95 -21.23 -12.06
C VAL A 25 -4.32 -19.84 -12.19
N ASP A 26 -2.99 -19.74 -12.27
CA ASP A 26 -2.31 -18.46 -12.51
C ASP A 26 -2.79 -17.80 -13.81
N SER A 27 -2.92 -18.56 -14.90
CA SER A 27 -3.33 -18.01 -16.20
C SER A 27 -4.73 -17.39 -16.18
N ILE A 28 -5.67 -17.95 -15.42
CA ILE A 28 -7.06 -17.43 -15.36
C ILE A 28 -7.23 -16.35 -14.27
N THR A 29 -6.32 -16.25 -13.30
CA THR A 29 -6.44 -15.31 -12.19
C THR A 29 -5.60 -14.04 -12.38
N ARG A 30 -4.56 -14.09 -13.20
CA ARG A 30 -3.62 -12.97 -13.41
C ARG A 30 -4.32 -11.70 -13.91
N ASP A 31 -5.14 -11.81 -14.95
CA ASP A 31 -5.82 -10.64 -15.53
C ASP A 31 -6.88 -10.02 -14.59
N PRO A 32 -7.78 -10.80 -13.96
CA PRO A 32 -8.69 -10.28 -12.94
C PRO A 32 -7.97 -9.58 -11.78
N ILE A 33 -6.87 -10.15 -11.29
CA ILE A 33 -6.08 -9.55 -10.20
C ILE A 33 -5.47 -8.21 -10.64
N ALA A 34 -4.93 -8.12 -11.86
CA ALA A 34 -4.38 -6.89 -12.40
C ALA A 34 -5.44 -5.79 -12.51
N GLN A 35 -6.63 -6.12 -13.04
CA GLN A 35 -7.75 -5.18 -13.12
C GLN A 35 -8.23 -4.72 -11.74
N MET A 36 -8.32 -5.62 -10.77
CA MET A 36 -8.70 -5.26 -9.40
C MET A 36 -7.68 -4.31 -8.74
N LYS A 37 -6.38 -4.52 -8.96
CA LYS A 37 -5.34 -3.61 -8.47
C LYS A 37 -5.52 -2.19 -9.02
N VAL A 38 -5.77 -2.04 -10.32
CA VAL A 38 -6.02 -0.72 -10.94
C VAL A 38 -7.28 -0.06 -10.35
N LYS A 39 -8.38 -0.80 -10.22
CA LYS A 39 -9.61 -0.29 -9.61
C LYS A 39 -9.40 0.12 -8.16
N GLN A 40 -8.68 -0.68 -7.38
CA GLN A 40 -8.35 -0.38 -5.99
C GLN A 40 -7.47 0.88 -5.88
N GLU A 41 -6.49 1.03 -6.76
CA GLU A 41 -5.64 2.24 -6.80
C GLU A 41 -6.47 3.49 -7.12
N GLN A 42 -7.33 3.45 -8.14
CA GLN A 42 -8.23 4.56 -8.50
C GLN A 42 -9.19 4.90 -7.36
N ALA A 43 -9.78 3.90 -6.70
CA ALA A 43 -10.64 4.12 -5.55
C ALA A 43 -9.88 4.73 -4.37
N ALA A 44 -8.64 4.28 -4.12
CA ALA A 44 -7.80 4.83 -3.08
C ALA A 44 -7.41 6.28 -3.35
N VAL A 45 -7.07 6.64 -4.60
CA VAL A 45 -6.80 8.03 -4.99
C VAL A 45 -7.96 8.95 -4.65
N LYS A 46 -9.19 8.57 -5.04
CA LYS A 46 -10.40 9.35 -4.72
C LYS A 46 -10.64 9.43 -3.21
N ALA A 47 -10.37 8.37 -2.47
CA ALA A 47 -10.62 8.30 -1.04
C ALA A 47 -9.60 9.09 -0.17
N VAL A 48 -8.44 9.46 -0.71
CA VAL A 48 -7.43 10.23 0.03
C VAL A 48 -7.40 11.72 -0.35
N LEU A 49 -8.06 12.09 -1.45
CA LEU A 49 -8.21 13.48 -1.86
C LEU A 49 -9.36 14.17 -1.10
N PRO A 50 -9.35 15.52 -0.98
CA PRO A 50 -10.47 16.26 -0.41
C PRO A 50 -11.79 15.98 -1.14
N ALA A 51 -12.91 16.04 -0.39
CA ALA A 51 -14.25 15.71 -0.92
C ALA A 51 -14.70 16.63 -2.10
N ASP A 52 -14.15 17.83 -2.18
CA ASP A 52 -14.48 18.83 -3.20
C ASP A 52 -13.78 18.56 -4.56
N VAL A 53 -12.90 17.55 -4.63
CA VAL A 53 -12.22 17.15 -5.88
C VAL A 53 -13.22 16.51 -6.83
N THR A 54 -13.36 17.10 -8.02
CA THR A 54 -14.24 16.60 -9.08
C THR A 54 -13.48 15.89 -10.19
N GLU A 55 -12.25 16.30 -10.43
CA GLU A 55 -11.37 15.74 -11.46
C GLU A 55 -10.03 15.30 -10.87
N VAL A 56 -9.51 14.17 -11.36
CA VAL A 56 -8.21 13.63 -10.96
C VAL A 56 -7.35 13.45 -12.21
N VAL A 57 -6.27 14.21 -12.29
CA VAL A 57 -5.32 14.15 -13.40
C VAL A 57 -4.07 13.40 -12.98
N PRO A 58 -3.68 12.33 -13.69
CA PRO A 58 -2.43 11.65 -13.44
C PRO A 58 -1.25 12.52 -13.87
N ALA A 59 -0.22 12.60 -13.02
CA ALA A 59 1.06 13.22 -13.29
C ALA A 59 2.19 12.19 -13.14
N ASP A 60 3.43 12.60 -13.30
CA ASP A 60 4.57 11.69 -13.23
C ASP A 60 4.79 11.17 -11.78
N GLY A 61 4.22 10.01 -11.49
CA GLY A 61 4.34 9.34 -10.19
C GLY A 61 3.37 9.80 -9.10
N PHE A 62 2.44 10.73 -9.39
CA PHE A 62 1.40 11.20 -8.47
C PHE A 62 0.13 11.60 -9.20
N TYR A 63 -0.90 11.99 -8.46
CA TYR A 63 -2.20 12.45 -8.97
C TYR A 63 -2.50 13.83 -8.44
N VAL A 64 -3.08 14.69 -9.29
CA VAL A 64 -3.53 16.04 -8.94
C VAL A 64 -5.05 16.05 -8.86
N GLY A 65 -5.59 16.43 -7.73
CA GLY A 65 -7.03 16.62 -7.53
C GLY A 65 -7.43 18.06 -7.78
N MET A 66 -8.39 18.29 -8.68
CA MET A 66 -8.88 19.61 -9.07
C MET A 66 -10.39 19.74 -8.82
N ASP A 67 -10.86 20.97 -8.70
CA ASP A 67 -12.29 21.29 -8.71
C ASP A 67 -12.80 21.54 -10.15
N LYS A 68 -14.08 21.91 -10.28
CA LYS A 68 -14.69 22.26 -11.57
C LYS A 68 -14.15 23.53 -12.23
N ALA A 69 -13.37 24.33 -11.50
CA ALA A 69 -12.75 25.57 -11.96
C ALA A 69 -11.24 25.38 -12.22
N ASP A 70 -10.77 24.16 -12.43
CA ASP A 70 -9.36 23.76 -12.63
C ASP A 70 -8.42 24.21 -11.49
N LYS A 71 -8.97 24.49 -10.31
CA LYS A 71 -8.18 24.81 -9.14
C LYS A 71 -7.69 23.54 -8.44
N ILE A 72 -6.38 23.45 -8.21
CA ILE A 72 -5.78 22.34 -7.47
C ILE A 72 -6.25 22.37 -6.02
N LEU A 73 -6.84 21.28 -5.55
CA LEU A 73 -7.30 21.10 -4.18
C LEU A 73 -6.38 20.21 -3.34
N GLY A 74 -5.60 19.34 -3.98
CA GLY A 74 -4.68 18.46 -3.29
C GLY A 74 -3.95 17.51 -4.23
N TYR A 75 -3.13 16.69 -3.66
CA TYR A 75 -2.29 15.72 -4.36
C TYR A 75 -2.46 14.34 -3.73
N ALA A 76 -2.35 13.30 -4.54
CA ALA A 76 -2.27 11.93 -4.04
C ALA A 76 -1.04 11.24 -4.63
N ALA A 77 -0.27 10.55 -3.81
CA ALA A 77 0.91 9.83 -4.26
C ALA A 77 1.02 8.47 -3.58
N LYS A 78 1.61 7.54 -4.32
CA LYS A 78 1.88 6.19 -3.85
C LYS A 78 3.22 6.15 -3.13
N GLY A 79 3.21 5.82 -1.85
CA GLY A 79 4.42 5.62 -1.05
C GLY A 79 4.66 4.16 -0.74
N THR A 80 5.93 3.77 -0.67
CA THR A 80 6.33 2.39 -0.44
C THR A 80 7.46 2.32 0.57
N ASP A 81 7.39 1.33 1.45
CA ASP A 81 8.51 0.93 2.32
C ASP A 81 8.61 -0.60 2.34
N ALA A 82 9.80 -1.12 2.03
CA ALA A 82 10.07 -2.56 1.95
C ALA A 82 10.39 -3.19 3.32
N ASN A 83 10.43 -2.40 4.39
CA ASN A 83 10.84 -2.85 5.71
C ASN A 83 9.64 -2.96 6.68
N GLY A 84 8.48 -3.36 6.19
CA GLY A 84 7.39 -3.85 7.02
C GLY A 84 7.74 -5.18 7.67
N TYR A 85 7.02 -5.60 8.68
CA TYR A 85 7.26 -6.88 9.35
C TYR A 85 6.94 -8.07 8.43
N GLY A 86 5.85 -7.98 7.67
CA GLY A 86 5.42 -8.99 6.70
C GLY A 86 5.86 -8.72 5.27
N GLY A 87 6.73 -7.72 5.03
CA GLY A 87 7.18 -7.32 3.71
C GLY A 87 6.76 -5.91 3.32
N ASP A 88 6.54 -5.69 2.04
CA ASP A 88 6.24 -4.36 1.50
C ASP A 88 4.93 -3.77 2.06
N ILE A 89 5.02 -2.51 2.49
CA ILE A 89 3.86 -1.67 2.79
C ILE A 89 3.73 -0.64 1.67
N VAL A 90 2.60 -0.66 0.98
CA VAL A 90 2.29 0.31 -0.07
C VAL A 90 1.03 1.07 0.31
N LEU A 91 1.15 2.39 0.35
CA LEU A 91 0.08 3.31 0.73
C LEU A 91 -0.23 4.26 -0.43
N MET A 92 -1.50 4.63 -0.57
CA MET A 92 -1.91 5.84 -1.27
C MET A 92 -2.08 6.94 -0.22
N VAL A 93 -1.40 8.06 -0.37
CA VAL A 93 -1.38 9.16 0.60
C VAL A 93 -1.91 10.43 -0.06
N GLY A 94 -2.89 11.06 0.57
CA GLY A 94 -3.42 12.35 0.15
C GLY A 94 -2.73 13.51 0.88
N PHE A 95 -2.42 14.56 0.14
CA PHE A 95 -1.79 15.78 0.65
C PHE A 95 -2.62 17.01 0.26
N LYS A 96 -2.59 18.04 1.09
CA LYS A 96 -3.20 19.33 0.77
C LYS A 96 -2.39 20.06 -0.34
N GLN A 97 -2.86 21.23 -0.75
CA GLN A 97 -2.22 22.08 -1.76
C GLN A 97 -0.77 22.45 -1.41
N ASP A 98 -0.42 22.51 -0.13
CA ASP A 98 0.92 22.82 0.37
C ASP A 98 1.96 21.71 0.11
N LYS A 99 1.52 20.56 -0.45
CA LYS A 99 2.34 19.39 -0.73
C LYS A 99 3.02 18.77 0.51
N LYS A 100 2.63 19.16 1.71
CA LYS A 100 3.23 18.73 2.99
C LYS A 100 2.21 18.15 3.94
N THR A 101 1.09 18.84 4.11
CA THR A 101 0.07 18.43 5.07
C THR A 101 -0.71 17.22 4.56
N ILE A 102 -0.66 16.15 5.32
CA ILE A 102 -1.39 14.91 5.02
C ILE A 102 -2.88 15.13 5.23
N VAL A 103 -3.70 14.68 4.29
CA VAL A 103 -5.15 14.56 4.44
C VAL A 103 -5.48 13.26 5.14
N CYS A 104 -5.16 12.15 4.51
CA CYS A 104 -5.25 10.79 5.06
C CYS A 104 -4.43 9.83 4.19
N TYR A 105 -4.38 8.56 4.58
CA TYR A 105 -3.84 7.52 3.70
C TYR A 105 -4.81 6.33 3.56
N ARG A 106 -4.60 5.52 2.53
CA ARG A 106 -5.24 4.22 2.32
C ARG A 106 -4.19 3.17 2.00
N THR A 107 -4.32 2.00 2.60
CA THR A 107 -3.39 0.89 2.36
C THR A 107 -3.74 0.18 1.07
N LEU A 108 -2.79 0.10 0.15
CA LEU A 108 -2.89 -0.67 -1.09
C LEU A 108 -2.37 -2.10 -0.90
N VAL A 109 -1.17 -2.22 -0.31
CA VAL A 109 -0.53 -3.52 -0.02
C VAL A 109 0.00 -3.52 1.41
N ALA A 110 -0.30 -4.57 2.14
CA ALA A 110 0.34 -4.89 3.41
C ALA A 110 0.09 -6.37 3.72
N ALA A 111 1.13 -7.12 3.97
CA ALA A 111 1.09 -8.54 4.35
C ALA A 111 1.43 -8.71 5.85
N GLU A 112 0.89 -7.85 6.68
CA GLU A 112 1.16 -7.78 8.11
C GLU A 112 0.34 -8.80 8.91
N THR A 113 0.78 -9.10 10.13
CA THR A 113 0.09 -10.04 11.02
C THR A 113 -1.30 -9.52 11.41
N PRO A 114 -2.37 -10.34 11.19
CA PRO A 114 -3.71 -9.99 11.64
C PRO A 114 -3.76 -9.69 13.15
N GLY A 115 -4.54 -8.67 13.54
CA GLY A 115 -4.68 -8.24 14.94
C GLY A 115 -3.48 -7.45 15.51
N LEU A 116 -2.34 -7.43 14.81
CA LEU A 116 -1.14 -6.66 15.16
C LEU A 116 -0.85 -5.61 14.07
N GLY A 117 0.09 -5.87 13.16
CA GLY A 117 0.48 -4.94 12.12
C GLY A 117 -0.68 -4.52 11.21
N MET A 118 -1.66 -5.40 10.94
CA MET A 118 -2.85 -5.06 10.14
C MET A 118 -3.72 -3.95 10.76
N LYS A 119 -3.50 -3.58 12.02
CA LYS A 119 -4.12 -2.40 12.64
C LYS A 119 -3.71 -1.08 11.96
N LEU A 120 -2.69 -1.08 11.10
CA LEU A 120 -2.36 0.06 10.25
C LEU A 120 -3.54 0.55 9.39
N LYS A 121 -4.57 -0.30 9.17
CA LYS A 121 -5.79 0.05 8.42
C LYS A 121 -6.90 0.61 9.31
N THR A 122 -6.78 0.53 10.63
CA THR A 122 -7.82 1.00 11.54
C THR A 122 -7.81 2.52 11.67
N PRO A 123 -8.98 3.16 11.86
CA PRO A 123 -9.06 4.60 12.07
C PRO A 123 -8.19 5.09 13.23
N GLU A 124 -8.16 4.36 14.36
CA GLU A 124 -7.35 4.70 15.52
C GLU A 124 -5.88 4.99 15.20
N PHE A 125 -5.30 4.22 14.28
CA PHE A 125 -3.92 4.43 13.88
C PHE A 125 -3.82 5.41 12.70
N ALA A 126 -4.69 5.28 11.70
CA ALA A 126 -4.63 6.07 10.47
C ALA A 126 -4.92 7.56 10.72
N ASP A 127 -5.86 7.88 11.59
CA ASP A 127 -6.28 9.26 11.86
C ASP A 127 -5.20 10.10 12.55
N GLN A 128 -4.21 9.46 13.17
CA GLN A 128 -3.07 10.16 13.75
C GLN A 128 -2.26 10.96 12.74
N PHE A 129 -2.30 10.60 11.46
CA PHE A 129 -1.50 11.23 10.41
C PHE A 129 -2.15 12.47 9.81
N GLY A 130 -3.47 12.58 9.88
CA GLY A 130 -4.21 13.72 9.36
C GLY A 130 -3.74 15.05 9.95
N GLY A 131 -3.51 16.05 9.10
CA GLY A 131 -3.02 17.37 9.49
C GLY A 131 -1.54 17.46 9.86
N LYS A 132 -0.79 16.35 9.84
CA LYS A 132 0.65 16.35 10.13
C LYS A 132 1.46 16.60 8.87
N ASP A 133 2.70 17.08 9.07
CA ASP A 133 3.68 17.24 7.99
C ASP A 133 4.27 15.88 7.60
N GLY A 134 4.11 15.50 6.34
CA GLY A 134 4.63 14.24 5.79
C GLY A 134 6.16 14.13 5.74
N THR A 135 6.88 15.26 5.91
CA THR A 135 8.35 15.28 5.83
C THR A 135 9.05 14.83 7.13
N SER A 136 8.36 14.91 8.27
CA SER A 136 8.97 14.71 9.59
C SER A 136 8.17 13.76 10.48
N LEU A 137 7.75 12.62 9.90
CA LEU A 137 7.00 11.60 10.62
C LEU A 137 7.93 10.62 11.31
N ALA A 138 7.72 10.44 12.62
CA ALA A 138 8.36 9.38 13.39
C ALA A 138 7.41 8.91 14.50
N VAL A 139 7.62 7.67 14.95
CA VAL A 139 6.91 7.14 16.11
C VAL A 139 7.45 7.75 17.41
N THR A 140 6.64 7.77 18.46
CA THR A 140 7.01 8.35 19.77
C THR A 140 8.30 7.75 20.34
N LYS A 141 8.54 6.46 20.11
CA LYS A 141 9.79 5.77 20.50
C LYS A 141 11.04 6.32 19.81
N ASP A 142 10.88 7.00 18.69
CA ASP A 142 11.96 7.60 17.89
C ASP A 142 11.93 9.15 17.99
N GLY A 143 11.27 9.70 19.01
CA GLY A 143 11.15 11.13 19.24
C GLY A 143 10.08 11.84 18.42
N GLY A 144 9.24 11.10 17.70
CA GLY A 144 8.13 11.64 16.89
C GLY A 144 6.82 11.78 17.67
N LYS A 145 5.72 11.97 16.91
CA LYS A 145 4.37 12.22 17.44
C LYS A 145 3.35 11.15 17.05
N ILE A 146 3.77 10.04 16.46
CA ILE A 146 2.88 8.94 16.07
C ILE A 146 2.98 7.85 17.14
N GLU A 147 1.87 7.52 17.75
CA GLU A 147 1.81 6.38 18.67
C GLU A 147 1.91 5.07 17.86
N ALA A 148 2.93 4.27 18.18
CA ALA A 148 3.12 3.00 17.49
C ALA A 148 2.01 2.00 17.88
N ILE A 149 1.59 1.20 16.94
CA ILE A 149 0.72 0.06 17.18
C ILE A 149 1.42 -0.86 18.19
N THR A 150 0.71 -1.21 19.27
CA THR A 150 1.23 -2.12 20.31
C THR A 150 1.71 -3.43 19.68
N SER A 151 2.92 -3.82 19.99
CA SER A 151 3.61 -5.00 19.44
C SER A 151 3.86 -4.98 17.92
N ALA A 152 3.66 -3.85 17.23
CA ALA A 152 3.92 -3.69 15.79
C ALA A 152 4.68 -2.38 15.46
N THR A 153 5.73 -2.10 16.21
CA THR A 153 6.55 -0.88 16.03
C THR A 153 7.26 -0.86 14.67
N ILE A 154 7.68 -2.03 14.14
CA ILE A 154 8.30 -2.13 12.81
C ILE A 154 7.33 -1.66 11.74
N THR A 155 6.09 -2.16 11.75
CA THR A 155 5.01 -1.76 10.85
C THR A 155 4.71 -0.26 10.97
N SER A 156 4.63 0.26 12.19
CA SER A 156 4.35 1.69 12.43
C SER A 156 5.44 2.60 11.86
N ARG A 157 6.71 2.21 12.01
CA ARG A 157 7.85 2.91 11.38
C ARG A 157 7.81 2.84 9.87
N ALA A 158 7.45 1.68 9.31
CA ALA A 158 7.33 1.49 7.88
C ALA A 158 6.23 2.37 7.27
N VAL A 159 5.09 2.54 7.95
CA VAL A 159 4.04 3.48 7.55
C VAL A 159 4.57 4.92 7.50
N CYS A 160 5.30 5.37 8.53
CA CYS A 160 5.90 6.71 8.53
C CYS A 160 6.86 6.91 7.33
N ARG A 161 7.70 5.92 7.03
CA ARG A 161 8.64 5.98 5.90
C ARG A 161 7.92 5.93 4.55
N ALA A 162 6.89 5.10 4.41
CA ALA A 162 6.08 5.04 3.18
C ALA A 162 5.39 6.38 2.91
N ILE A 163 4.86 7.07 3.93
CA ILE A 163 4.27 8.40 3.77
C ILE A 163 5.33 9.43 3.35
N ALA A 164 6.51 9.38 3.96
CA ALA A 164 7.63 10.27 3.57
C ALA A 164 8.12 9.98 2.12
N ASP A 165 8.08 8.72 1.66
CA ASP A 165 8.37 8.36 0.27
C ASP A 165 7.31 8.94 -0.69
N ALA A 166 6.02 8.81 -0.37
CA ALA A 166 4.94 9.42 -1.16
C ALA A 166 5.13 10.95 -1.30
N GLN A 167 5.48 11.61 -0.20
CA GLN A 167 5.67 13.07 -0.19
C GLN A 167 6.86 13.53 -1.05
N LYS A 168 7.92 12.73 -1.16
CA LYS A 168 9.05 13.04 -2.06
C LYS A 168 8.65 13.07 -3.53
N LYS A 169 7.65 12.29 -3.94
CA LYS A 169 7.19 12.18 -5.34
C LYS A 169 6.38 13.39 -5.80
N ILE A 170 5.80 14.16 -4.89
CA ILE A 170 5.01 15.35 -5.22
C ILE A 170 5.81 16.67 -5.13
N LYS A 171 7.10 16.58 -4.80
CA LYS A 171 8.01 17.74 -4.87
C LYS A 171 8.31 18.09 -6.30
#